data_1b29ddd8f369f5a015fbd5b89f6965c6
#
_entry.id   1b29ddd8f369f5a015fbd5b89f6965c6
#
_cell.length_a   1.000
_cell.length_b   1.000
_cell.length_c   1.000
_cell.angle_alpha   90.00
_cell.angle_beta   90.00
_cell.angle_gamma   90.00
#
_symmetry.space_group_name_H-M   'P 1'
#
loop_
_entity.id
_entity.type
_entity.pdbx_description
1 polymer ?
#
loop_
_entity_poly.entity_id
_entity_poly.type
_entity_poly.pdbx_seq_one_letter_code
_entity_poly.pdbx_strand_id
1 'polypeptide(L)'
;MMKETVELIINYPAIIATQLIKDEIDIGLIPVAVIPQLKEYHIISDFCIASDGEVASVCLFSEVPLNDVETILLDYQSRTSVALLKVLLKEHWKISPNLVSASEGYERTISGTTAGLVIGDRALVKRLQSKFIYDLGAAWKEMTGMPFVFAAWVSNKELSPEFIAAFNKANEFGLANIDAVVNENIYTVYDLHKYYTNNIKFKPEFNKLEVISLFLEKIKGINEVATERR
;
A
#
# COMPACT_ATOMS: atom_id res chain seq x y z
N MET A 1 10.61 -20.49 -11.78
CA MET A 1 10.14 -20.34 -13.16
C MET A 1 10.98 -19.32 -13.95
N MET A 2 11.37 -18.17 -13.39
CA MET A 2 12.12 -17.11 -14.13
C MET A 2 13.56 -16.90 -13.64
N LYS A 3 14.15 -17.82 -12.86
CA LYS A 3 15.47 -17.64 -12.22
C LYS A 3 16.64 -17.37 -13.18
N GLU A 4 16.54 -17.83 -14.43
CA GLU A 4 17.58 -17.62 -15.45
C GLU A 4 17.33 -16.34 -16.28
N THR A 5 16.15 -15.72 -16.11
CA THR A 5 15.72 -14.57 -16.93
C THR A 5 15.74 -13.26 -16.13
N VAL A 6 15.63 -13.33 -14.80
CA VAL A 6 15.54 -12.17 -13.91
C VAL A 6 16.44 -12.34 -12.69
N GLU A 7 17.02 -11.24 -12.25
CA GLU A 7 17.63 -11.11 -10.93
C GLU A 7 16.58 -10.55 -9.96
N LEU A 8 16.28 -11.29 -8.89
CA LEU A 8 15.29 -10.90 -7.89
C LEU A 8 15.95 -10.12 -6.75
N ILE A 9 15.53 -8.86 -6.60
CA ILE A 9 15.92 -8.00 -5.48
C ILE A 9 14.74 -7.88 -4.52
N ILE A 10 14.96 -8.17 -3.24
CA ILE A 10 13.95 -8.07 -2.18
C ILE A 10 14.29 -6.89 -1.29
N ASN A 11 13.37 -5.91 -1.22
CA ASN A 11 13.51 -4.74 -0.35
C ASN A 11 12.15 -4.13 -0.03
N TYR A 12 12.12 -3.10 0.84
CA TYR A 12 10.89 -2.36 1.13
C TYR A 12 10.37 -1.63 -0.11
N PRO A 13 9.05 -1.54 -0.31
CA PRO A 13 8.45 -0.92 -1.50
C PRO A 13 8.94 0.51 -1.79
N ALA A 14 9.22 1.30 -0.75
CA ALA A 14 9.76 2.66 -0.91
C ALA A 14 11.20 2.68 -1.47
N ILE A 15 12.02 1.67 -1.13
CA ILE A 15 13.39 1.51 -1.66
C ILE A 15 13.33 1.04 -3.11
N ILE A 16 12.53 0.01 -3.39
CA ILE A 16 12.30 -0.49 -4.76
C ILE A 16 11.82 0.65 -5.68
N ALA A 17 10.90 1.49 -5.21
CA ALA A 17 10.46 2.65 -5.97
C ALA A 17 11.60 3.65 -6.26
N THR A 18 12.48 3.87 -5.29
CA THR A 18 13.63 4.77 -5.47
C THR A 18 14.64 4.20 -6.47
N GLN A 19 14.90 2.90 -6.43
CA GLN A 19 15.76 2.20 -7.38
C GLN A 19 15.19 2.25 -8.81
N LEU A 20 13.87 2.05 -8.97
CA LEU A 20 13.21 2.14 -10.28
C LEU A 20 13.27 3.57 -10.85
N ILE A 21 13.08 4.61 -10.03
CA ILE A 21 13.18 6.02 -10.44
C ILE A 21 14.60 6.37 -10.91
N LYS A 22 15.62 5.74 -10.31
CA LYS A 22 17.05 5.96 -10.63
C LYS A 22 17.55 5.08 -11.76
N ASP A 23 16.70 4.26 -12.38
CA ASP A 23 17.06 3.27 -13.40
C ASP A 23 18.08 2.22 -12.90
N GLU A 24 18.11 1.94 -11.59
CA GLU A 24 18.95 0.90 -10.96
C GLU A 24 18.32 -0.50 -11.11
N ILE A 25 17.01 -0.57 -11.36
CA ILE A 25 16.24 -1.79 -11.65
C ILE A 25 15.27 -1.51 -12.81
N ASP A 26 14.87 -2.57 -13.51
CA ASP A 26 13.97 -2.48 -14.68
C ASP A 26 12.49 -2.60 -14.31
N ILE A 27 12.18 -3.38 -13.28
CA ILE A 27 10.81 -3.72 -12.85
C ILE A 27 10.73 -3.66 -11.33
N GLY A 28 9.66 -3.08 -10.81
CA GLY A 28 9.42 -3.05 -9.37
C GLY A 28 7.94 -3.20 -9.01
N LEU A 29 7.66 -3.88 -7.89
CA LEU A 29 6.37 -3.75 -7.22
C LEU A 29 6.44 -2.49 -6.35
N ILE A 30 5.92 -1.38 -6.90
CA ILE A 30 6.09 -0.05 -6.29
C ILE A 30 4.77 0.53 -5.79
N PRO A 31 4.83 1.41 -4.76
CA PRO A 31 3.66 2.17 -4.32
C PRO A 31 3.08 3.01 -5.45
N VAL A 32 1.77 2.92 -5.71
CA VAL A 32 1.13 3.61 -6.84
C VAL A 32 1.24 5.14 -6.76
N ALA A 33 1.34 5.71 -5.57
CA ALA A 33 1.56 7.15 -5.38
C ALA A 33 2.89 7.68 -5.96
N VAL A 34 3.83 6.77 -6.29
CA VAL A 34 5.15 7.13 -6.84
C VAL A 34 5.16 7.12 -8.37
N ILE A 35 4.21 6.45 -9.01
CA ILE A 35 4.15 6.30 -10.48
C ILE A 35 4.35 7.62 -11.21
N PRO A 36 3.72 8.76 -10.81
CA PRO A 36 3.90 10.03 -11.51
C PRO A 36 5.31 10.65 -11.42
N GLN A 37 6.21 10.08 -10.61
CA GLN A 37 7.60 10.54 -10.48
C GLN A 37 8.53 9.86 -11.47
N LEU A 38 8.09 8.79 -12.14
CA LEU A 38 8.84 8.10 -13.20
C LEU A 38 8.77 8.92 -14.49
N LYS A 39 9.88 8.97 -15.24
CA LYS A 39 9.96 9.63 -16.56
C LYS A 39 9.13 8.87 -17.60
N GLU A 40 9.21 7.55 -17.54
CA GLU A 40 8.45 6.60 -18.34
C GLU A 40 7.97 5.48 -17.42
N TYR A 41 6.76 4.98 -17.63
CA TYR A 41 6.26 3.85 -16.85
C TYR A 41 5.25 3.02 -17.62
N HIS A 42 5.30 1.72 -17.36
CA HIS A 42 4.35 0.73 -17.88
C HIS A 42 3.87 -0.13 -16.72
N ILE A 43 2.56 -0.23 -16.52
CA ILE A 43 1.98 -1.18 -15.57
C ILE A 43 1.88 -2.52 -16.30
N ILE A 44 2.80 -3.43 -16.00
CA ILE A 44 3.12 -4.59 -16.83
C ILE A 44 2.40 -5.89 -16.48
N SER A 45 1.72 -5.96 -15.33
CA SER A 45 1.19 -7.23 -14.83
C SER A 45 -0.29 -7.13 -14.49
N ASP A 46 -1.02 -8.24 -14.61
CA ASP A 46 -2.39 -8.37 -14.10
C ASP A 46 -2.45 -8.36 -12.57
N PHE A 47 -1.31 -8.62 -11.93
CA PHE A 47 -1.17 -8.73 -10.49
C PHE A 47 -0.79 -7.39 -9.86
N CYS A 48 -1.24 -7.18 -8.63
CA CYS A 48 -0.94 -5.99 -7.83
C CYS A 48 -1.16 -6.30 -6.34
N ILE A 49 -0.95 -5.33 -5.47
CA ILE A 49 -1.41 -5.36 -4.08
C ILE A 49 -2.60 -4.43 -3.96
N ALA A 50 -3.78 -5.02 -3.80
CA ALA A 50 -5.03 -4.26 -3.69
C ALA A 50 -5.92 -4.80 -2.58
N SER A 51 -6.98 -4.07 -2.22
CA SER A 51 -8.07 -4.53 -1.37
C SER A 51 -9.42 -4.06 -1.91
N ASP A 52 -10.46 -4.82 -1.62
CA ASP A 52 -11.84 -4.41 -1.86
C ASP A 52 -12.58 -4.34 -0.50
N GLY A 53 -12.33 -3.27 0.23
CA GLY A 53 -12.69 -3.09 1.63
C GLY A 53 -11.48 -3.27 2.55
N GLU A 54 -11.65 -3.96 3.68
CA GLU A 54 -10.62 -4.12 4.72
C GLU A 54 -9.33 -4.76 4.15
N VAL A 55 -8.19 -4.04 4.32
CA VAL A 55 -6.85 -4.54 3.98
C VAL A 55 -6.15 -5.21 5.15
N ALA A 56 -6.60 -4.96 6.37
CA ALA A 56 -6.07 -5.40 7.66
C ALA A 56 -4.66 -4.89 8.01
N SER A 57 -3.75 -4.80 7.04
CA SER A 57 -2.34 -4.46 7.23
C SER A 57 -1.98 -3.01 6.90
N VAL A 58 -2.95 -2.12 6.70
CA VAL A 58 -2.73 -0.67 6.50
C VAL A 58 -3.75 0.10 7.31
N CYS A 59 -3.38 0.47 8.53
CA CYS A 59 -4.32 1.03 9.49
C CYS A 59 -3.76 2.23 10.24
N LEU A 60 -4.65 3.16 10.59
CA LEU A 60 -4.40 4.19 11.59
C LEU A 60 -4.81 3.64 12.96
N PHE A 61 -3.89 3.64 13.91
CA PHE A 61 -4.08 3.15 15.28
C PHE A 61 -4.12 4.30 16.28
N SER A 62 -5.04 4.25 17.22
CA SER A 62 -5.22 5.29 18.24
C SER A 62 -5.70 4.71 19.58
N GLU A 63 -5.44 5.42 20.67
CA GLU A 63 -6.03 5.16 22.00
C GLU A 63 -7.31 5.96 22.24
N VAL A 64 -7.56 7.00 21.44
CA VAL A 64 -8.74 7.87 21.52
C VAL A 64 -9.55 7.80 20.22
N PRO A 65 -10.83 8.21 20.23
CA PRO A 65 -11.62 8.35 18.99
C PRO A 65 -10.94 9.28 17.99
N LEU A 66 -11.19 9.06 16.70
CA LEU A 66 -10.51 9.76 15.61
C LEU A 66 -10.60 11.29 15.70
N ASN A 67 -11.74 11.82 16.16
CA ASN A 67 -11.95 13.27 16.32
C ASN A 67 -11.12 13.89 17.47
N ASP A 68 -10.60 13.07 18.37
CA ASP A 68 -9.78 13.50 19.51
C ASP A 68 -8.28 13.33 19.22
N VAL A 69 -7.92 12.87 18.01
CA VAL A 69 -6.53 12.72 17.58
C VAL A 69 -5.95 14.09 17.21
N GLU A 70 -4.87 14.48 17.90
CA GLU A 70 -4.16 15.75 17.68
C GLU A 70 -2.94 15.58 16.76
N THR A 71 -2.26 14.43 16.85
CA THR A 71 -1.05 14.14 16.07
C THR A 71 -1.13 12.75 15.45
N ILE A 72 -0.68 12.64 14.20
CA ILE A 72 -0.52 11.35 13.51
C ILE A 72 0.93 11.16 13.06
N LEU A 73 1.52 10.05 13.52
CA LEU A 73 2.82 9.57 13.07
C LEU A 73 2.68 8.85 11.71
N LEU A 74 3.43 9.30 10.72
CA LEU A 74 3.37 8.79 9.35
C LEU A 74 4.41 7.69 9.12
N ASP A 75 3.97 6.54 8.64
CA ASP A 75 4.84 5.40 8.34
C ASP A 75 5.94 5.74 7.30
N TYR A 76 7.18 5.37 7.59
CA TYR A 76 8.34 5.64 6.74
C TYR A 76 8.51 4.66 5.56
N GLN A 77 7.80 3.53 5.57
CA GLN A 77 7.95 2.46 4.57
C GLN A 77 6.96 2.56 3.39
N SER A 78 5.87 3.35 3.53
CA SER A 78 4.83 3.40 2.49
C SER A 78 4.45 4.81 2.07
N ARG A 79 4.77 5.16 0.84
CA ARG A 79 4.36 6.44 0.24
C ARG A 79 2.88 6.45 -0.13
N THR A 80 2.33 5.33 -0.63
CA THR A 80 0.91 5.23 -0.97
C THR A 80 0.01 5.35 0.26
N SER A 81 0.34 4.63 1.34
CA SER A 81 -0.49 4.66 2.56
C SER A 81 -0.52 6.02 3.22
N VAL A 82 0.62 6.75 3.20
CA VAL A 82 0.69 8.14 3.67
C VAL A 82 -0.15 9.07 2.81
N ALA A 83 -0.09 8.93 1.49
CA ALA A 83 -0.91 9.73 0.57
C ALA A 83 -2.40 9.41 0.74
N LEU A 84 -2.77 8.13 0.86
CA LEU A 84 -4.15 7.69 1.12
C LEU A 84 -4.68 8.27 2.43
N LEU A 85 -3.89 8.19 3.51
CA LEU A 85 -4.27 8.78 4.79
C LEU A 85 -4.60 10.27 4.64
N LYS A 86 -3.76 11.04 3.94
CA LYS A 86 -4.01 12.47 3.71
C LYS A 86 -5.29 12.73 2.92
N VAL A 87 -5.60 11.90 1.92
CA VAL A 87 -6.88 11.95 1.19
C VAL A 87 -8.04 11.71 2.13
N LEU A 88 -7.99 10.64 2.94
CA LEU A 88 -9.05 10.28 3.88
C LEU A 88 -9.26 11.34 4.96
N LEU A 89 -8.20 11.90 5.52
CA LEU A 89 -8.28 12.99 6.50
C LEU A 89 -9.03 14.20 5.93
N LYS A 90 -8.74 14.57 4.69
CA LYS A 90 -9.33 15.76 4.05
C LYS A 90 -10.76 15.52 3.55
N GLU A 91 -11.01 14.40 2.85
CA GLU A 91 -12.25 14.23 2.07
C GLU A 91 -13.29 13.37 2.80
N HIS A 92 -12.85 12.40 3.61
CA HIS A 92 -13.74 11.46 4.29
C HIS A 92 -13.97 11.84 5.75
N TRP A 93 -12.91 11.85 6.54
CA TRP A 93 -13.00 12.12 7.99
C TRP A 93 -13.10 13.60 8.34
N LYS A 94 -12.64 14.48 7.46
CA LYS A 94 -12.71 15.96 7.58
C LYS A 94 -12.07 16.49 8.88
N ILE A 95 -10.93 15.92 9.27
CA ILE A 95 -10.12 16.35 10.40
C ILE A 95 -8.72 16.76 9.93
N SER A 96 -8.04 17.59 10.74
CA SER A 96 -6.75 18.20 10.38
C SER A 96 -5.74 18.07 11.52
N PRO A 97 -5.35 16.85 11.93
CA PRO A 97 -4.33 16.65 12.96
C PRO A 97 -2.95 17.07 12.44
N ASN A 98 -2.00 17.28 13.36
CA ASN A 98 -0.61 17.48 13.03
C ASN A 98 0.00 16.19 12.47
N LEU A 99 0.66 16.26 11.29
CA LEU A 99 1.28 15.10 10.64
C LEU A 99 2.79 15.14 10.84
N VAL A 100 3.34 14.11 11.46
CA VAL A 100 4.77 14.00 11.80
C VAL A 100 5.36 12.76 11.11
N SER A 101 6.46 12.96 10.37
CA SER A 101 7.20 11.83 9.81
C SER A 101 7.83 11.00 10.93
N ALA A 102 7.63 9.69 10.88
CA ALA A 102 8.12 8.77 11.89
C ALA A 102 9.38 8.02 11.42
N SER A 103 10.12 7.48 12.37
CA SER A 103 11.27 6.59 12.15
C SER A 103 10.97 5.21 12.74
N GLU A 104 11.89 4.28 12.55
CA GLU A 104 11.75 2.90 13.06
C GLU A 104 11.42 2.85 14.55
N GLY A 105 10.49 1.98 14.93
CA GLY A 105 10.06 1.76 16.31
C GLY A 105 9.01 2.75 16.85
N TYR A 106 8.53 3.69 16.02
CA TYR A 106 7.53 4.69 16.42
C TYR A 106 6.19 4.09 16.88
N GLU A 107 5.89 2.85 16.51
CA GLU A 107 4.64 2.16 16.90
C GLU A 107 4.46 2.08 18.42
N ARG A 108 5.59 2.15 19.16
CA ARG A 108 5.61 2.14 20.64
C ARG A 108 5.25 3.49 21.24
N THR A 109 5.32 4.56 20.46
CA THR A 109 5.01 5.93 20.92
C THR A 109 3.57 6.35 20.63
N ILE A 110 2.78 5.49 20.00
CA ILE A 110 1.35 5.70 19.77
C ILE A 110 0.63 5.61 21.11
N SER A 111 0.23 6.76 21.66
CA SER A 111 -0.43 6.86 22.97
C SER A 111 -1.17 8.19 23.14
N GLY A 112 -2.18 8.24 24.02
CA GLY A 112 -2.97 9.44 24.27
C GLY A 112 -3.62 9.95 23.00
N THR A 113 -3.44 11.23 22.65
CA THR A 113 -3.96 11.88 21.43
C THR A 113 -3.05 11.71 20.21
N THR A 114 -1.93 10.96 20.36
CA THR A 114 -1.02 10.63 19.26
C THR A 114 -1.39 9.29 18.65
N ALA A 115 -1.90 9.32 17.42
CA ALA A 115 -2.16 8.15 16.59
C ALA A 115 -0.96 7.82 15.68
N GLY A 116 -0.97 6.66 15.02
CA GLY A 116 0.05 6.27 14.06
C GLY A 116 -0.51 5.46 12.90
N LEU A 117 -0.11 5.83 11.68
CA LEU A 117 -0.31 5.02 10.51
C LEU A 117 0.75 3.92 10.51
N VAL A 118 0.34 2.66 10.63
CA VAL A 118 1.24 1.49 10.64
C VAL A 118 0.87 0.56 9.50
N ILE A 119 1.88 -0.03 8.85
CA ILE A 119 1.67 -0.95 7.73
C ILE A 119 2.35 -2.31 7.92
N GLY A 120 1.91 -3.27 7.09
CA GLY A 120 2.48 -4.62 7.01
C GLY A 120 2.33 -5.41 8.30
N ASP A 121 3.30 -6.28 8.57
CA ASP A 121 3.28 -7.16 9.75
C ASP A 121 3.19 -6.37 11.06
N ARG A 122 3.80 -5.19 11.13
CA ARG A 122 3.71 -4.28 12.28
C ARG A 122 2.26 -3.86 12.55
N ALA A 123 1.48 -3.62 11.50
CA ALA A 123 0.06 -3.30 11.65
C ALA A 123 -0.72 -4.49 12.18
N LEU A 124 -0.49 -5.70 11.69
CA LEU A 124 -1.14 -6.91 12.17
C LEU A 124 -0.84 -7.16 13.66
N VAL A 125 0.40 -6.95 14.10
CA VAL A 125 0.77 -7.01 15.52
C VAL A 125 0.09 -5.91 16.34
N LYS A 126 0.09 -4.66 15.83
CA LYS A 126 -0.48 -3.51 16.55
C LYS A 126 -1.99 -3.63 16.75
N ARG A 127 -2.70 -4.32 15.85
CA ARG A 127 -4.15 -4.63 15.97
C ARG A 127 -4.50 -5.31 17.30
N LEU A 128 -3.63 -6.15 17.84
CA LEU A 128 -3.88 -6.89 19.09
C LEU A 128 -3.93 -6.00 20.33
N GLN A 129 -3.35 -4.80 20.26
CA GLN A 129 -3.12 -3.93 21.39
C GLN A 129 -3.84 -2.57 21.30
N SER A 130 -4.45 -2.27 20.15
CA SER A 130 -5.01 -0.94 19.90
C SER A 130 -6.51 -0.90 20.18
N LYS A 131 -6.94 0.17 20.82
CA LYS A 131 -8.34 0.40 21.17
C LYS A 131 -9.17 0.84 19.96
N PHE A 132 -8.61 1.72 19.15
CA PHE A 132 -9.24 2.21 17.93
C PHE A 132 -8.38 1.88 16.73
N ILE A 133 -8.99 1.31 15.69
CA ILE A 133 -8.34 0.85 14.48
C ILE A 133 -9.17 1.37 13.30
N TYR A 134 -8.56 2.18 12.45
CA TYR A 134 -9.19 2.69 11.23
C TYR A 134 -8.44 2.10 10.04
N ASP A 135 -9.06 1.13 9.39
CA ASP A 135 -8.52 0.46 8.20
C ASP A 135 -8.65 1.38 6.97
N LEU A 136 -7.53 1.69 6.32
CA LEU A 136 -7.53 2.65 5.23
C LEU A 136 -8.19 2.10 3.95
N GLY A 137 -8.13 0.80 3.72
CA GLY A 137 -8.81 0.16 2.59
C GLY A 137 -10.34 0.22 2.77
N ALA A 138 -10.83 -0.10 3.97
CA ALA A 138 -12.25 0.01 4.31
C ALA A 138 -12.75 1.46 4.21
N ALA A 139 -12.00 2.42 4.76
CA ALA A 139 -12.36 3.84 4.70
C ALA A 139 -12.38 4.39 3.25
N TRP A 140 -11.44 3.95 2.41
CA TRP A 140 -11.47 4.29 0.99
C TRP A 140 -12.70 3.73 0.29
N LYS A 141 -13.04 2.46 0.54
CA LYS A 141 -14.24 1.82 -0.01
C LYS A 141 -15.52 2.52 0.44
N GLU A 142 -15.60 2.91 1.70
CA GLU A 142 -16.72 3.68 2.24
C GLU A 142 -16.86 5.05 1.57
N MET A 143 -15.75 5.76 1.38
CA MET A 143 -15.73 7.10 0.76
C MET A 143 -16.07 7.07 -0.72
N THR A 144 -15.57 6.09 -1.48
CA THR A 144 -15.60 6.11 -2.96
C THR A 144 -16.50 5.05 -3.59
N GLY A 145 -16.87 4.01 -2.85
CA GLY A 145 -17.50 2.79 -3.40
C GLY A 145 -16.53 1.89 -4.18
N MET A 146 -15.27 2.31 -4.36
CA MET A 146 -14.28 1.62 -5.21
C MET A 146 -13.27 0.82 -4.37
N PRO A 147 -12.70 -0.26 -4.92
CA PRO A 147 -11.52 -0.92 -4.32
C PRO A 147 -10.31 0.02 -4.31
N PHE A 148 -9.21 -0.40 -3.65
CA PHE A 148 -7.98 0.37 -3.60
C PHE A 148 -6.77 -0.44 -4.04
N VAL A 149 -5.86 0.18 -4.82
CA VAL A 149 -4.57 -0.40 -5.23
C VAL A 149 -3.44 0.28 -4.47
N PHE A 150 -2.71 -0.48 -3.67
CA PHE A 150 -1.58 0.03 -2.87
C PHE A 150 -0.27 0.03 -3.65
N ALA A 151 0.00 -1.06 -4.38
CA ALA A 151 1.21 -1.23 -5.18
C ALA A 151 0.90 -1.96 -6.48
N ALA A 152 1.64 -1.65 -7.54
CA ALA A 152 1.53 -2.30 -8.84
C ALA A 152 2.92 -2.67 -9.37
N TRP A 153 2.97 -3.70 -10.23
CA TRP A 153 4.17 -4.03 -10.98
C TRP A 153 4.35 -3.02 -12.11
N VAL A 154 5.44 -2.28 -12.04
CA VAL A 154 5.76 -1.19 -12.97
C VAL A 154 7.15 -1.40 -13.56
N SER A 155 7.29 -1.16 -14.85
CA SER A 155 8.56 -1.08 -15.56
C SER A 155 8.84 0.37 -15.97
N ASN A 156 10.12 0.76 -15.99
CA ASN A 156 10.61 2.04 -16.52
C ASN A 156 10.90 2.00 -18.03
N LYS A 157 10.60 0.89 -18.69
CA LYS A 157 10.74 0.68 -20.14
C LYS A 157 9.68 -0.27 -20.66
N GLU A 158 9.43 -0.25 -21.96
CA GLU A 158 8.59 -1.22 -22.62
C GLU A 158 9.21 -2.63 -22.57
N LEU A 159 8.40 -3.63 -22.28
CA LEU A 159 8.81 -5.04 -22.21
C LEU A 159 8.08 -5.86 -23.28
N SER A 160 8.71 -6.94 -23.74
CA SER A 160 8.06 -7.80 -24.74
C SER A 160 6.82 -8.51 -24.19
N PRO A 161 5.81 -8.74 -25.04
CA PRO A 161 4.61 -9.49 -24.63
C PRO A 161 4.93 -10.89 -24.08
N GLU A 162 5.96 -11.55 -24.60
CA GLU A 162 6.39 -12.88 -24.16
C GLU A 162 6.94 -12.83 -22.74
N PHE A 163 7.72 -11.77 -22.39
CA PHE A 163 8.21 -11.57 -21.04
C PHE A 163 7.03 -11.32 -20.09
N ILE A 164 6.11 -10.42 -20.43
CA ILE A 164 4.92 -10.10 -19.63
C ILE A 164 4.08 -11.35 -19.38
N ALA A 165 3.86 -12.18 -20.39
CA ALA A 165 3.13 -13.44 -20.27
C ALA A 165 3.83 -14.42 -19.31
N ALA A 166 5.15 -14.58 -19.43
CA ALA A 166 5.94 -15.42 -18.53
C ALA A 166 5.92 -14.89 -17.09
N PHE A 167 6.00 -13.57 -16.91
CA PHE A 167 5.94 -12.89 -15.62
C PHE A 167 4.58 -13.10 -14.95
N ASN A 168 3.47 -12.92 -15.67
CA ASN A 168 2.13 -13.18 -15.17
C ASN A 168 1.94 -14.66 -14.78
N LYS A 169 2.44 -15.59 -15.59
CA LYS A 169 2.40 -17.03 -15.28
C LYS A 169 3.17 -17.37 -13.99
N ALA A 170 4.29 -16.70 -13.73
CA ALA A 170 5.06 -16.89 -12.50
C ALA A 170 4.29 -16.38 -11.27
N ASN A 171 3.61 -15.23 -11.36
CA ASN A 171 2.74 -14.71 -10.30
C ASN A 171 1.53 -15.64 -10.07
N GLU A 172 0.90 -16.13 -11.13
CA GLU A 172 -0.23 -17.05 -11.04
C GLU A 172 0.15 -18.37 -10.34
N PHE A 173 1.34 -18.90 -10.65
CA PHE A 173 1.88 -20.05 -9.94
C PHE A 173 2.03 -19.79 -8.43
N GLY A 174 2.50 -18.60 -8.03
CA GLY A 174 2.59 -18.21 -6.62
C GLY A 174 1.21 -18.21 -5.94
N LEU A 175 0.21 -17.62 -6.58
CA LEU A 175 -1.16 -17.59 -6.03
C LEU A 175 -1.82 -18.97 -5.94
N ALA A 176 -1.56 -19.84 -6.90
CA ALA A 176 -2.05 -21.22 -6.87
C ALA A 176 -1.44 -22.07 -5.74
N ASN A 177 -0.38 -21.58 -5.10
CA ASN A 177 0.33 -22.27 -4.01
C ASN A 177 0.24 -21.50 -2.67
N ILE A 178 -0.76 -20.65 -2.46
CA ILE A 178 -0.94 -19.89 -1.20
C ILE A 178 -0.97 -20.82 0.01
N ASP A 179 -1.67 -21.94 -0.05
CA ASP A 179 -1.76 -22.89 1.06
C ASP A 179 -0.38 -23.43 1.47
N ALA A 180 0.47 -23.74 0.49
CA ALA A 180 1.83 -24.16 0.77
C ALA A 180 2.64 -23.05 1.45
N VAL A 181 2.53 -21.81 0.95
CA VAL A 181 3.19 -20.63 1.54
C VAL A 181 2.73 -20.41 2.97
N VAL A 182 1.44 -20.52 3.25
CA VAL A 182 0.87 -20.36 4.61
C VAL A 182 1.41 -21.45 5.53
N ASN A 183 1.46 -22.71 5.07
CA ASN A 183 1.95 -23.83 5.86
C ASN A 183 3.46 -23.76 6.16
N GLU A 184 4.24 -23.16 5.27
CA GLU A 184 5.68 -22.96 5.46
C GLU A 184 6.00 -21.77 6.39
N ASN A 185 5.04 -20.87 6.62
CA ASN A 185 5.22 -19.64 7.40
C ASN A 185 4.30 -19.64 8.61
N ILE A 186 4.79 -20.15 9.74
CA ILE A 186 4.03 -20.12 11.00
C ILE A 186 3.89 -18.66 11.48
N TYR A 187 2.67 -18.13 11.43
CA TYR A 187 2.35 -16.76 11.88
C TYR A 187 1.11 -16.79 12.78
N THR A 188 1.31 -16.56 14.06
CA THR A 188 0.25 -16.72 15.09
C THR A 188 -0.53 -15.44 15.38
N VAL A 189 -0.10 -14.30 14.81
CA VAL A 189 -0.67 -12.98 15.08
C VAL A 189 -1.93 -12.71 14.28
N TYR A 190 -1.99 -13.23 13.05
CA TYR A 190 -3.11 -13.07 12.13
C TYR A 190 -3.27 -14.32 11.27
N ASP A 191 -4.47 -14.63 10.85
CA ASP A 191 -4.75 -15.72 9.92
C ASP A 191 -4.19 -15.37 8.53
N LEU A 192 -3.04 -15.96 8.16
CA LEU A 192 -2.39 -15.70 6.87
C LEU A 192 -3.21 -16.18 5.69
N HIS A 193 -3.95 -17.28 5.83
CA HIS A 193 -4.82 -17.75 4.75
C HIS A 193 -5.91 -16.71 4.47
N LYS A 194 -6.62 -16.25 5.50
CA LYS A 194 -7.60 -15.16 5.41
C LYS A 194 -6.97 -13.89 4.84
N TYR A 195 -5.76 -13.55 5.28
CA TYR A 195 -5.07 -12.36 4.81
C TYR A 195 -4.82 -12.41 3.29
N TYR A 196 -4.24 -13.50 2.80
CA TYR A 196 -3.88 -13.64 1.39
C TYR A 196 -5.06 -13.90 0.46
N THR A 197 -6.18 -14.44 0.96
CA THR A 197 -7.35 -14.77 0.12
C THR A 197 -8.46 -13.74 0.20
N ASN A 198 -8.66 -13.11 1.36
CA ASN A 198 -9.78 -12.22 1.60
C ASN A 198 -9.37 -10.75 1.64
N ASN A 199 -8.33 -10.40 2.43
CA ASN A 199 -7.93 -9.01 2.62
C ASN A 199 -7.16 -8.47 1.42
N ILE A 200 -6.21 -9.24 0.87
CA ILE A 200 -5.43 -8.83 -0.30
C ILE A 200 -6.04 -9.37 -1.59
N LYS A 201 -6.14 -8.51 -2.59
CA LYS A 201 -6.52 -8.85 -3.96
C LYS A 201 -5.29 -8.76 -4.84
N PHE A 202 -4.63 -9.90 -5.05
CA PHE A 202 -3.42 -9.97 -5.88
C PHE A 202 -3.73 -9.92 -7.38
N LYS A 203 -4.79 -10.59 -7.83
CA LYS A 203 -5.30 -10.56 -9.21
C LYS A 203 -6.73 -10.02 -9.17
N PRO A 204 -6.92 -8.68 -9.17
CA PRO A 204 -8.25 -8.10 -9.03
C PRO A 204 -9.09 -8.31 -10.30
N GLU A 205 -10.40 -8.52 -10.11
CA GLU A 205 -11.39 -8.59 -11.19
C GLU A 205 -11.85 -7.20 -11.67
N PHE A 206 -11.52 -6.15 -10.91
CA PHE A 206 -11.84 -4.76 -11.26
C PHE A 206 -10.74 -4.11 -12.14
N ASN A 207 -11.11 -3.01 -12.81
CA ASN A 207 -10.17 -2.22 -13.60
C ASN A 207 -9.20 -1.44 -12.68
N LYS A 208 -8.02 -2.02 -12.44
CA LYS A 208 -7.01 -1.40 -11.55
C LYS A 208 -6.48 -0.06 -12.07
N LEU A 209 -6.45 0.17 -13.41
CA LEU A 209 -5.98 1.44 -13.98
C LEU A 209 -6.93 2.59 -13.64
N GLU A 210 -8.24 2.33 -13.68
CA GLU A 210 -9.26 3.30 -13.28
C GLU A 210 -9.13 3.68 -11.80
N VAL A 211 -8.96 2.66 -10.94
CA VAL A 211 -8.77 2.85 -9.49
C VAL A 211 -7.50 3.65 -9.19
N ILE A 212 -6.39 3.33 -9.85
CA ILE A 212 -5.12 4.06 -9.72
C ILE A 212 -5.29 5.51 -10.18
N SER A 213 -5.93 5.73 -11.34
CA SER A 213 -6.17 7.07 -11.89
C SER A 213 -6.98 7.95 -10.92
N LEU A 214 -8.09 7.43 -10.39
CA LEU A 214 -8.91 8.14 -9.40
C LEU A 214 -8.08 8.54 -8.17
N PHE A 215 -7.25 7.64 -7.65
CA PHE A 215 -6.41 7.93 -6.50
C PHE A 215 -5.35 9.00 -6.81
N LEU A 216 -4.69 8.92 -7.97
CA LEU A 216 -3.67 9.90 -8.38
C LEU A 216 -4.27 11.30 -8.60
N GLU A 217 -5.50 11.41 -9.11
CA GLU A 217 -6.22 12.68 -9.21
C GLU A 217 -6.47 13.30 -7.83
N LYS A 218 -6.91 12.49 -6.86
CA LYS A 218 -7.12 12.97 -5.48
C LYS A 218 -5.84 13.46 -4.82
N ILE A 219 -4.70 12.79 -5.06
CA ILE A 219 -3.39 13.23 -4.54
C ILE A 219 -3.01 14.61 -5.13
N LYS A 220 -3.19 14.82 -6.45
CA LYS A 220 -2.91 16.12 -7.07
C LYS A 220 -3.68 17.26 -6.40
N GLY A 221 -4.98 17.09 -6.19
CA GLY A 221 -5.82 18.09 -5.53
C GLY A 221 -5.43 18.39 -4.07
N ILE A 222 -4.70 17.48 -3.39
CA ILE A 222 -4.17 17.76 -2.05
C ILE A 222 -2.89 18.60 -2.12
N ASN A 223 -2.01 18.32 -3.07
CA ASN A 223 -0.74 19.01 -3.22
C ASN A 223 -0.91 20.45 -3.72
N GLU A 224 -1.85 20.71 -4.61
CA GLU A 224 -2.17 22.05 -5.15
C GLU A 224 -2.67 22.99 -4.06
N VAL A 225 -3.59 22.55 -3.21
CA VAL A 225 -4.11 23.36 -2.08
C VAL A 225 -3.03 23.67 -1.03
N ALA A 226 -2.04 22.80 -0.87
CA ALA A 226 -0.90 23.04 0.03
C ALA A 226 0.06 24.10 -0.52
N THR A 227 0.13 24.28 -1.84
CA THR A 227 1.00 25.26 -2.50
C THR A 227 0.38 26.66 -2.50
N GLU A 228 -0.96 26.78 -2.60
CA GLU A 228 -1.69 28.06 -2.56
C GLU A 228 -1.76 28.70 -1.17
N ARG A 229 -1.43 27.98 -0.10
CA ARG A 229 -1.43 28.47 1.29
C ARG A 229 -0.06 28.93 1.80
N ARG A 230 0.95 28.98 0.93
CA ARG A 230 2.28 29.53 1.20
C ARG A 230 2.47 30.86 0.56
#